data_e4d6bfcce29f9ac0b2872f07b8df0284
#
_entry.id   e4d6bfcce29f9ac0b2872f07b8df0284
#
_cell.length_a   1.000
_cell.length_b   1.000
_cell.length_c   1.000
_cell.angle_alpha   90.00
_cell.angle_beta   90.00
_cell.angle_gamma   90.00
#
_symmetry.space_group_name_H-M   'P 1'
#
loop_
_entity.id
_entity.type
_entity.pdbx_description
1 polymer ?
#
loop_
_entity_poly.entity_id
_entity_poly.type
_entity_poly.pdbx_seq_one_letter_code
_entity_poly.pdbx_strand_id
1 'polypeptide(L)'
;VHATAQEVGKAVAATLLPGMAEAARNGKPFLLGCPGGRSPRPVYQALGSRLAVKPVDLSRLVIVMMDEYLVERSGRMEACHPGLHFSCRGFAAREITGVLDACLPAPWRIRPENVWLPDPADPAAYDKRIAAAGGIDHFLLASGASDGHVAFNPPGSRRDSRTRIVALG
;
A
#
# COMPACT_ATOMS: atom_id res chain seq x y z
N VAL A 1 2.42 -10.97 21.69
CA VAL A 1 1.68 -11.89 20.83
C VAL A 1 0.22 -11.52 20.91
N HIS A 2 -0.48 -11.43 19.78
CA HIS A 2 -1.91 -11.12 19.68
C HIS A 2 -2.68 -12.39 19.32
N ALA A 3 -3.87 -12.57 19.88
CA ALA A 3 -4.67 -13.78 19.69
C ALA A 3 -5.46 -13.78 18.36
N THR A 4 -5.75 -12.60 17.82
CA THR A 4 -6.59 -12.45 16.61
C THR A 4 -5.98 -11.47 15.62
N ALA A 5 -6.34 -11.61 14.33
CA ALA A 5 -5.97 -10.67 13.28
C ALA A 5 -6.47 -9.24 13.55
N GLN A 6 -7.66 -9.12 14.19
CA GLN A 6 -8.22 -7.82 14.57
C GLN A 6 -7.40 -7.14 15.67
N GLU A 7 -6.87 -7.89 16.63
CA GLU A 7 -5.96 -7.33 17.65
C GLU A 7 -4.65 -6.87 17.05
N VAL A 8 -4.08 -7.65 16.11
CA VAL A 8 -2.91 -7.22 15.32
C VAL A 8 -3.23 -5.91 14.58
N GLY A 9 -4.36 -5.86 13.87
CA GLY A 9 -4.80 -4.67 13.15
C GLY A 9 -4.90 -3.43 14.05
N LYS A 10 -5.51 -3.57 15.24
CA LYS A 10 -5.63 -2.49 16.22
C LYS A 10 -4.27 -2.02 16.76
N ALA A 11 -3.36 -2.95 17.04
CA ALA A 11 -2.02 -2.64 17.53
C ALA A 11 -1.20 -1.90 16.47
N VAL A 12 -1.19 -2.39 15.24
CA VAL A 12 -0.48 -1.75 14.12
C VAL A 12 -1.06 -0.37 13.82
N ALA A 13 -2.38 -0.22 13.77
CA ALA A 13 -3.02 1.09 13.59
C ALA A 13 -2.65 2.09 14.69
N ALA A 14 -2.49 1.62 15.94
CA ALA A 14 -2.05 2.45 17.05
C ALA A 14 -0.60 2.95 16.89
N THR A 15 0.25 2.15 16.24
CA THR A 15 1.64 2.51 15.93
C THR A 15 1.73 3.51 14.77
N LEU A 16 0.88 3.35 13.74
CA LEU A 16 0.93 4.17 12.52
C LEU A 16 0.37 5.59 12.71
N LEU A 17 -0.79 5.71 13.37
CA LEU A 17 -1.53 6.96 13.45
C LEU A 17 -0.75 8.15 14.04
N PRO A 18 0.10 7.99 15.08
CA PRO A 18 0.90 9.11 15.60
C PRO A 18 1.84 9.69 14.54
N GLY A 19 2.55 8.85 13.80
CA GLY A 19 3.46 9.28 12.72
C GLY A 19 2.73 9.96 11.57
N MET A 20 1.59 9.41 11.14
CA MET A 20 0.74 10.03 10.11
C MET A 20 0.23 11.40 10.55
N ALA A 21 -0.24 11.52 11.80
CA ALA A 21 -0.73 12.79 12.34
C ALA A 21 0.40 13.82 12.54
N GLU A 22 1.58 13.39 12.89
CA GLU A 22 2.75 14.27 13.01
C GLU A 22 3.20 14.78 11.64
N ALA A 23 3.30 13.90 10.65
CA ALA A 23 3.64 14.28 9.27
C ALA A 23 2.62 15.29 8.72
N ALA A 24 1.32 15.06 8.93
CA ALA A 24 0.25 15.97 8.54
C ALA A 24 0.41 17.36 9.17
N ARG A 25 0.64 17.44 10.49
CA ARG A 25 0.86 18.73 11.20
C ARG A 25 2.08 19.48 10.67
N ASN A 26 3.12 18.75 10.28
CA ASN A 26 4.37 19.32 9.77
C ASN A 26 4.33 19.60 8.26
N GLY A 27 3.19 19.36 7.58
CA GLY A 27 3.05 19.52 6.15
C GLY A 27 3.96 18.61 5.31
N LYS A 28 4.43 17.48 5.89
CA LYS A 28 5.30 16.50 5.25
C LYS A 28 4.49 15.31 4.71
N PRO A 29 4.94 14.65 3.64
CA PRO A 29 4.37 13.37 3.25
C PRO A 29 4.67 12.30 4.30
N PHE A 30 3.79 11.29 4.39
CA PHE A 30 4.04 10.03 5.08
C PHE A 30 3.86 8.90 4.08
N LEU A 31 4.92 8.14 3.83
CA LEU A 31 4.91 7.04 2.88
C LEU A 31 4.62 5.73 3.60
N LEU A 32 3.45 5.16 3.34
CA LEU A 32 3.01 3.88 3.88
C LEU A 32 3.11 2.80 2.82
N GLY A 33 4.02 1.84 2.99
CA GLY A 33 4.11 0.63 2.17
C GLY A 33 2.94 -0.30 2.49
N CYS A 34 2.14 -0.61 1.47
CA CYS A 34 0.86 -1.31 1.60
C CYS A 34 0.84 -2.59 0.77
N PRO A 35 0.72 -3.77 1.39
CA PRO A 35 0.43 -5.00 0.67
C PRO A 35 -1.05 -5.10 0.30
N GLY A 36 -1.33 -5.85 -0.76
CA GLY A 36 -2.66 -6.31 -1.09
C GLY A 36 -3.08 -7.55 -0.29
N GLY A 37 -4.25 -8.12 -0.62
CA GLY A 37 -4.72 -9.39 -0.08
C GLY A 37 -5.47 -9.29 1.26
N ARG A 38 -5.64 -10.45 1.91
CA ARG A 38 -6.49 -10.56 3.11
C ARG A 38 -5.79 -10.16 4.40
N SER A 39 -4.51 -10.45 4.53
CA SER A 39 -3.72 -10.26 5.76
C SER A 39 -3.68 -8.82 6.27
N PRO A 40 -3.52 -7.77 5.44
CA PRO A 40 -3.46 -6.40 5.92
C PRO A 40 -4.83 -5.75 6.17
N ARG A 41 -5.94 -6.34 5.70
CA ARG A 41 -7.29 -5.77 5.86
C ARG A 41 -7.64 -5.34 7.30
N PRO A 42 -7.34 -6.13 8.34
CA PRO A 42 -7.61 -5.73 9.72
C PRO A 42 -6.91 -4.44 10.12
N VAL A 43 -5.72 -4.15 9.55
CA VAL A 43 -4.99 -2.89 9.79
C VAL A 43 -5.74 -1.72 9.16
N TYR A 44 -6.13 -1.83 7.89
CA TYR A 44 -6.87 -0.76 7.20
C TYR A 44 -8.22 -0.47 7.86
N GLN A 45 -8.96 -1.53 8.26
CA GLN A 45 -10.21 -1.40 8.99
C GLN A 45 -10.03 -0.72 10.36
N ALA A 46 -8.98 -1.09 11.10
CA ALA A 46 -8.67 -0.48 12.38
C ALA A 46 -8.25 0.99 12.24
N LEU A 47 -7.50 1.35 11.19
CA LEU A 47 -7.16 2.74 10.86
C LEU A 47 -8.44 3.54 10.55
N GLY A 48 -9.30 3.05 9.66
CA GLY A 48 -10.58 3.69 9.33
C GLY A 48 -11.46 3.91 10.55
N SER A 49 -11.59 2.90 11.42
CA SER A 49 -12.35 3.02 12.67
C SER A 49 -11.81 4.09 13.61
N ARG A 50 -10.48 4.24 13.69
CA ARG A 50 -9.85 5.28 14.51
C ARG A 50 -10.00 6.67 13.91
N LEU A 51 -9.89 6.80 12.59
CA LEU A 51 -10.11 8.04 11.86
C LEU A 51 -11.55 8.53 11.97
N ALA A 52 -12.52 7.62 12.06
CA ALA A 52 -13.92 7.97 12.32
C ALA A 52 -14.13 8.63 13.70
N VAL A 53 -13.33 8.23 14.70
CA VAL A 53 -13.40 8.80 16.06
C VAL A 53 -12.54 10.04 16.19
N LYS A 54 -11.33 10.01 15.63
CA LYS A 54 -10.37 11.11 15.67
C LYS A 54 -9.78 11.32 14.28
N PRO A 55 -10.40 12.18 13.46
CA PRO A 55 -9.94 12.43 12.09
C PRO A 55 -8.53 13.03 12.05
N VAL A 56 -7.76 12.62 11.03
CA VAL A 56 -6.43 13.15 10.71
C VAL A 56 -6.43 13.53 9.23
N ASP A 57 -5.77 14.61 8.89
CA ASP A 57 -5.57 15.03 7.50
C ASP A 57 -4.64 14.01 6.79
N LEU A 58 -5.19 13.27 5.82
CA LEU A 58 -4.48 12.29 5.00
C LEU A 58 -4.11 12.80 3.61
N SER A 59 -4.32 14.09 3.32
CA SER A 59 -4.05 14.66 1.99
C SER A 59 -2.59 14.50 1.53
N ARG A 60 -1.68 14.28 2.48
CA ARG A 60 -0.25 14.03 2.24
C ARG A 60 0.19 12.59 2.53
N LEU A 61 -0.74 11.70 2.91
CA LEU A 61 -0.45 10.26 3.00
C LEU A 61 -0.20 9.73 1.59
N VAL A 62 0.88 8.99 1.42
CA VAL A 62 1.23 8.30 0.18
C VAL A 62 1.10 6.79 0.42
N ILE A 63 0.26 6.16 -0.35
CA ILE A 63 0.10 4.70 -0.38
C ILE A 63 1.08 4.14 -1.41
N VAL A 64 2.08 3.39 -0.94
CA VAL A 64 3.09 2.76 -1.79
C VAL A 64 2.74 1.28 -1.91
N MET A 65 2.16 0.88 -3.04
CA MET A 65 1.78 -0.52 -3.29
C MET A 65 3.00 -1.36 -3.62
N MET A 66 3.02 -2.61 -3.19
CA MET A 66 4.16 -3.53 -3.39
C MET A 66 4.28 -4.02 -4.84
N ASP A 67 3.15 -4.19 -5.51
CA ASP A 67 3.05 -4.91 -6.78
C ASP A 67 1.76 -4.54 -7.55
N GLU A 68 1.68 -5.00 -8.80
CA GLU A 68 0.46 -5.02 -9.61
C GLU A 68 0.52 -6.22 -10.57
N TYR A 69 -0.65 -6.80 -10.84
CA TYR A 69 -0.80 -7.80 -11.88
C TYR A 69 -0.74 -7.18 -13.27
N LEU A 70 0.00 -7.82 -14.15
CA LEU A 70 0.13 -7.40 -15.53
C LEU A 70 -0.61 -8.37 -16.45
N VAL A 71 -1.10 -7.85 -17.56
CA VAL A 71 -1.69 -8.60 -18.66
C VAL A 71 -0.96 -8.25 -19.94
N GLU A 72 -0.76 -9.24 -20.80
CA GLU A 72 -0.20 -8.98 -22.11
C GLU A 72 -1.30 -8.48 -23.06
N ARG A 73 -1.05 -7.35 -23.71
CA ARG A 73 -1.89 -6.80 -24.76
C ARG A 73 -1.02 -6.33 -25.93
N SER A 74 -1.26 -6.89 -27.11
CA SER A 74 -0.53 -6.50 -28.33
C SER A 74 0.98 -6.53 -28.18
N GLY A 75 1.52 -7.56 -27.48
CA GLY A 75 2.95 -7.72 -27.25
C GLY A 75 3.56 -6.79 -26.19
N ARG A 76 2.73 -6.14 -25.36
CA ARG A 76 3.17 -5.28 -24.26
C ARG A 76 2.54 -5.73 -22.95
N MET A 77 3.32 -5.59 -21.87
CA MET A 77 2.81 -5.80 -20.52
C MET A 77 2.16 -4.51 -20.02
N GLU A 78 0.89 -4.60 -19.66
CA GLU A 78 0.09 -3.49 -19.13
C GLU A 78 -0.48 -3.86 -17.77
N ALA A 79 -0.64 -2.87 -16.89
CA ALA A 79 -1.32 -3.08 -15.63
C ALA A 79 -2.77 -3.57 -15.88
N CYS A 80 -3.21 -4.56 -15.12
CA CYS A 80 -4.55 -5.10 -15.26
C CYS A 80 -5.62 -4.04 -14.93
N HIS A 81 -6.82 -4.21 -15.49
CA HIS A 81 -7.92 -3.27 -15.25
C HIS A 81 -8.28 -3.25 -13.74
N PRO A 82 -8.43 -2.05 -13.13
CA PRO A 82 -8.68 -1.93 -11.68
C PRO A 82 -10.01 -2.55 -11.21
N GLY A 83 -10.95 -2.80 -12.11
CA GLY A 83 -12.20 -3.51 -11.85
C GLY A 83 -12.03 -5.02 -11.62
N LEU A 84 -10.88 -5.60 -11.98
CA LEU A 84 -10.63 -7.02 -11.76
C LEU A 84 -10.40 -7.29 -10.26
N HIS A 85 -10.90 -8.45 -9.79
CA HIS A 85 -10.88 -8.78 -8.36
C HIS A 85 -9.46 -8.92 -7.79
N PHE A 86 -8.48 -9.25 -8.62
CA PHE A 86 -7.08 -9.42 -8.25
C PHE A 86 -6.23 -8.14 -8.44
N SER A 87 -6.72 -7.08 -9.09
CA SER A 87 -5.96 -5.85 -9.28
C SER A 87 -5.55 -5.22 -7.95
N CYS A 88 -4.27 -4.95 -7.78
CA CYS A 88 -3.73 -4.25 -6.61
C CYS A 88 -4.18 -2.79 -6.57
N ARG A 89 -4.29 -2.12 -7.72
CA ARG A 89 -4.89 -0.78 -7.85
C ARG A 89 -6.35 -0.78 -7.41
N GLY A 90 -7.12 -1.77 -7.87
CA GLY A 90 -8.52 -1.93 -7.45
C GLY A 90 -8.63 -2.24 -5.95
N PHE A 91 -7.72 -3.04 -5.42
CA PHE A 91 -7.63 -3.31 -3.98
C PHE A 91 -7.33 -2.02 -3.20
N ALA A 92 -6.34 -1.23 -3.61
CA ALA A 92 -6.01 0.03 -2.96
C ALA A 92 -7.21 0.98 -2.90
N ALA A 93 -7.97 1.09 -3.99
CA ALA A 93 -9.16 1.92 -4.06
C ALA A 93 -10.27 1.45 -3.10
N ARG A 94 -10.54 0.15 -3.04
CA ARG A 94 -11.64 -0.40 -2.24
C ARG A 94 -11.28 -0.58 -0.76
N GLU A 95 -10.11 -1.13 -0.49
CA GLU A 95 -9.76 -1.65 0.84
C GLU A 95 -8.83 -0.72 1.63
N ILE A 96 -8.19 0.25 0.95
CA ILE A 96 -7.31 1.23 1.59
C ILE A 96 -7.96 2.61 1.53
N THR A 97 -7.91 3.29 0.38
CA THR A 97 -8.40 4.68 0.29
C THR A 97 -9.89 4.76 0.57
N GLY A 98 -10.71 3.85 0.02
CA GLY A 98 -12.14 3.80 0.30
C GLY A 98 -12.48 3.64 1.79
N VAL A 99 -11.66 2.89 2.53
CA VAL A 99 -11.85 2.69 3.98
C VAL A 99 -11.34 3.88 4.79
N LEU A 100 -10.14 4.40 4.47
CA LEU A 100 -9.53 5.49 5.23
C LEU A 100 -10.24 6.83 5.00
N ASP A 101 -10.69 7.09 3.77
CA ASP A 101 -11.34 8.33 3.37
C ASP A 101 -12.83 8.40 3.73
N ALA A 102 -13.45 7.26 4.10
CA ALA A 102 -14.90 7.15 4.30
C ALA A 102 -15.46 8.17 5.29
N CYS A 103 -14.71 8.49 6.35
CA CYS A 103 -15.12 9.40 7.42
C CYS A 103 -14.41 10.75 7.38
N LEU A 104 -13.62 11.02 6.32
CA LEU A 104 -12.86 12.26 6.21
C LEU A 104 -13.52 13.28 5.27
N PRO A 105 -13.45 14.57 5.60
CA PRO A 105 -13.87 15.64 4.69
C PRO A 105 -12.99 15.64 3.44
N ALA A 106 -13.54 16.03 2.31
CA ALA A 106 -12.86 15.96 1.00
C ALA A 106 -11.42 16.54 0.99
N PRO A 107 -11.11 17.69 1.62
CA PRO A 107 -9.76 18.25 1.63
C PRO A 107 -8.72 17.39 2.38
N TRP A 108 -9.17 16.50 3.28
CA TRP A 108 -8.31 15.65 4.11
C TRP A 108 -8.11 14.23 3.56
N ARG A 109 -8.78 13.91 2.45
CA ARG A 109 -8.70 12.60 1.82
C ARG A 109 -7.36 12.40 1.11
N ILE A 110 -7.00 11.14 0.95
CA ILE A 110 -5.82 10.72 0.18
C ILE A 110 -6.01 11.17 -1.26
N ARG A 111 -5.04 11.90 -1.80
CA ARG A 111 -5.08 12.36 -3.19
C ARG A 111 -4.86 11.18 -4.14
N PRO A 112 -5.55 11.11 -5.28
CA PRO A 112 -5.36 10.03 -6.25
C PRO A 112 -3.91 9.85 -6.71
N GLU A 113 -3.17 10.94 -6.89
CA GLU A 113 -1.74 10.94 -7.26
C GLU A 113 -0.81 10.42 -6.17
N ASN A 114 -1.31 10.27 -4.94
CA ASN A 114 -0.60 9.70 -3.80
C ASN A 114 -0.80 8.18 -3.65
N VAL A 115 -1.52 7.54 -4.56
CA VAL A 115 -1.59 6.08 -4.64
C VAL A 115 -0.60 5.61 -5.70
N TRP A 116 0.57 5.14 -5.24
CA TRP A 116 1.68 4.78 -6.10
C TRP A 116 1.69 3.28 -6.38
N LEU A 117 1.83 2.94 -7.65
CA LEU A 117 2.06 1.58 -8.14
C LEU A 117 3.23 1.61 -9.13
N PRO A 118 3.96 0.49 -9.28
CA PRO A 118 4.98 0.39 -10.31
C PRO A 118 4.38 0.49 -11.72
N ASP A 119 5.08 1.17 -12.61
CA ASP A 119 4.72 1.23 -14.03
C ASP A 119 5.48 0.13 -14.78
N PRO A 120 4.80 -0.79 -15.50
CA PRO A 120 5.48 -1.82 -16.28
C PRO A 120 6.33 -1.27 -17.42
N ALA A 121 6.09 -0.05 -17.89
CA ALA A 121 6.90 0.58 -18.93
C ALA A 121 8.25 1.09 -18.40
N ASP A 122 8.33 1.49 -17.14
CA ASP A 122 9.58 1.88 -16.45
C ASP A 122 9.55 1.46 -14.96
N PRO A 123 9.75 0.17 -14.67
CA PRO A 123 9.75 -0.31 -13.29
C PRO A 123 10.79 0.38 -12.40
N ALA A 124 11.94 0.75 -12.97
CA ALA A 124 13.03 1.38 -12.21
C ALA A 124 12.69 2.81 -11.73
N ALA A 125 11.77 3.49 -12.41
CA ALA A 125 11.28 4.80 -11.96
C ALA A 125 10.59 4.72 -10.60
N TYR A 126 9.99 3.58 -10.27
CA TYR A 126 9.33 3.38 -8.99
C TYR A 126 10.30 3.45 -7.80
N ASP A 127 11.42 2.73 -7.88
CA ASP A 127 12.48 2.79 -6.87
C ASP A 127 13.05 4.21 -6.73
N LYS A 128 13.27 4.89 -7.86
CA LYS A 128 13.77 6.28 -7.87
C LYS A 128 12.78 7.24 -7.23
N ARG A 129 11.47 7.08 -7.51
CA ARG A 129 10.41 7.89 -6.91
C ARG A 129 10.36 7.75 -5.39
N ILE A 130 10.43 6.52 -4.89
CA ILE A 130 10.46 6.22 -3.46
C ILE A 130 11.70 6.84 -2.81
N ALA A 131 12.88 6.66 -3.42
CA ALA A 131 14.13 7.21 -2.92
C ALA A 131 14.12 8.76 -2.91
N ALA A 132 13.60 9.39 -3.95
CA ALA A 132 13.50 10.85 -4.04
C ALA A 132 12.55 11.44 -3.00
N ALA A 133 11.56 10.67 -2.54
CA ALA A 133 10.65 11.06 -1.46
C ALA A 133 11.24 10.85 -0.05
N GLY A 134 12.45 10.32 0.05
CA GLY A 134 13.12 10.04 1.34
C GLY A 134 12.96 8.60 1.83
N GLY A 135 12.35 7.72 1.05
CA GLY A 135 12.06 6.33 1.41
C GLY A 135 10.66 6.14 2.00
N ILE A 136 10.39 4.92 2.46
CA ILE A 136 9.10 4.54 3.06
C ILE A 136 9.21 4.68 4.58
N ASP A 137 8.32 5.48 5.19
CA ASP A 137 8.32 5.73 6.64
C ASP A 137 7.90 4.48 7.42
N HIS A 138 6.93 3.74 6.91
CA HIS A 138 6.49 2.48 7.51
C HIS A 138 6.03 1.51 6.44
N PHE A 139 6.43 0.25 6.55
CA PHE A 139 6.06 -0.81 5.60
C PHE A 139 5.26 -1.90 6.32
N LEU A 140 4.03 -2.13 5.87
CA LEU A 140 3.23 -3.27 6.31
C LEU A 140 3.71 -4.52 5.57
N LEU A 141 4.51 -5.34 6.24
CA LEU A 141 5.05 -6.55 5.63
C LEU A 141 4.04 -7.69 5.76
N ALA A 142 3.50 -8.13 4.63
CA ALA A 142 2.72 -9.35 4.52
C ALA A 142 3.55 -10.41 3.78
N SER A 143 3.49 -11.66 4.24
CA SER A 143 4.17 -12.78 3.60
C SER A 143 3.19 -13.86 3.18
N GLY A 144 3.52 -14.60 2.13
CA GLY A 144 2.75 -15.74 1.66
C GLY A 144 2.67 -16.84 2.72
N ALA A 145 1.49 -17.46 2.86
CA ALA A 145 1.24 -18.44 3.91
C ALA A 145 1.96 -19.78 3.68
N SER A 146 2.26 -20.11 2.42
CA SER A 146 2.85 -21.42 2.04
C SER A 146 4.38 -21.40 1.95
N ASP A 147 4.96 -20.32 1.44
CA ASP A 147 6.37 -20.22 1.07
C ASP A 147 7.08 -18.98 1.62
N GLY A 148 6.34 -18.10 2.30
CA GLY A 148 6.89 -16.90 2.91
C GLY A 148 7.29 -15.79 1.93
N HIS A 149 6.84 -15.84 0.66
CA HIS A 149 7.13 -14.79 -0.32
C HIS A 149 6.66 -13.41 0.18
N VAL A 150 7.36 -12.38 -0.25
CA VAL A 150 6.99 -10.97 -0.02
C VAL A 150 6.77 -10.33 -1.38
N ALA A 151 5.64 -9.67 -1.58
CA ALA A 151 5.19 -9.20 -2.90
C ALA A 151 5.18 -10.36 -3.92
N PHE A 152 5.30 -10.06 -5.20
CA PHE A 152 5.42 -11.09 -6.24
C PHE A 152 6.86 -11.55 -6.49
N ASN A 153 7.72 -11.52 -5.47
CA ASN A 153 9.08 -12.00 -5.61
C ASN A 153 9.11 -13.52 -5.75
N PRO A 154 9.58 -14.07 -6.91
CA PRO A 154 9.71 -15.49 -7.09
C PRO A 154 10.90 -16.05 -6.30
N PRO A 155 10.98 -17.39 -6.10
CA PRO A 155 12.14 -18.05 -5.55
C PRO A 155 13.44 -17.62 -6.26
N GLY A 156 14.51 -17.40 -5.48
CA GLY A 156 15.79 -16.88 -6.00
C GLY A 156 15.87 -15.36 -6.09
N SER A 157 14.82 -14.61 -5.75
CA SER A 157 14.90 -13.15 -5.60
C SER A 157 15.92 -12.79 -4.52
N ARG A 158 16.75 -11.79 -4.81
CA ARG A 158 17.79 -11.34 -3.89
C ARG A 158 17.29 -10.18 -3.04
N ARG A 159 17.94 -9.96 -1.89
CA ARG A 159 17.65 -8.83 -1.00
C ARG A 159 17.83 -7.46 -1.67
N ASP A 160 18.72 -7.36 -2.64
CA ASP A 160 19.02 -6.16 -3.42
C ASP A 160 18.25 -6.09 -4.75
N SER A 161 17.30 -7.00 -4.98
CA SER A 161 16.44 -6.96 -6.17
C SER A 161 15.66 -5.66 -6.24
N ARG A 162 15.57 -5.12 -7.45
CA ARG A 162 14.82 -3.89 -7.74
C ARG A 162 13.46 -4.20 -8.31
N THR A 163 12.60 -3.17 -8.37
CA THR A 163 11.29 -3.27 -9.03
C THR A 163 11.46 -3.75 -10.47
N ARG A 164 10.74 -4.80 -10.83
CA ARG A 164 10.87 -5.49 -12.13
C ARG A 164 9.62 -6.27 -12.46
N ILE A 165 9.46 -6.63 -13.72
CA ILE A 165 8.46 -7.60 -14.16
C ILE A 165 8.97 -9.01 -13.87
N VAL A 166 8.09 -9.84 -13.32
CA VAL A 166 8.36 -11.26 -13.02
C VAL A 166 7.21 -12.12 -13.54
N ALA A 167 7.53 -13.35 -13.93
CA ALA A 167 6.51 -14.37 -14.17
C ALA A 167 6.02 -14.92 -12.82
N LEU A 168 4.72 -15.11 -12.71
CA LEU A 168 4.11 -15.81 -11.58
C LEU A 168 3.99 -17.28 -11.97
N GLY A 169 4.45 -18.19 -11.10
CA GLY A 169 4.36 -19.64 -11.26
C GLY A 169 2.95 -20.18 -11.01
#